data_202fae0860d9d6bf74ed8d238ecb6c69
#
_entry.id   202fae0860d9d6bf74ed8d238ecb6c69
#
_cell.length_a   1.000
_cell.length_b   1.000
_cell.length_c   1.000
_cell.angle_alpha   90.00
_cell.angle_beta   90.00
_cell.angle_gamma   90.00
#
_symmetry.space_group_name_H-M   'P 1'
#
loop_
_entity.id
_entity.type
_entity.pdbx_description
1 polymer ?
#
loop_
_entity_poly.entity_id
_entity_poly.type
_entity_poly.pdbx_seq_one_letter_code
_entity_poly.pdbx_strand_id
1 'polypeptide(L)'
;MEKYTVTQSERLNELNAPIEEQEREFETKEERNEHFRKLEKELTRYARNDIFDLLESRHMTKYRITGNKMADWLMEEGFTEVITPTIISRDSLKKMGIDSGSQFLDQVFWVDGKHCLRPMLAPNLYVEMRELLRITKKPVKIFEMGSCFRKESQGAQHLNEFTMLNLVELAAGEDGYQMERLKELAHNAMDALGIENYELVSEESTVYHETLDIEIDGMEVASGSFGPHDLDAAWGVFDTWVGLGIGIERLALAKGGFETIKHAAKSITYLDGVPLKL
;
A
#
# COMPACT_ATOMS: atom_id res chain seq x y z
N MET A 1 -23.73 32.79 5.02
CA MET A 1 -24.29 31.43 5.12
C MET A 1 -23.53 30.68 6.20
N GLU A 2 -24.18 29.82 6.95
CA GLU A 2 -23.59 29.03 8.03
C GLU A 2 -23.09 27.72 7.47
N LYS A 3 -21.88 27.26 7.90
CA LYS A 3 -21.35 25.96 7.60
C LYS A 3 -21.40 25.08 8.86
N TYR A 4 -21.27 23.79 8.72
CA TYR A 4 -21.10 22.90 9.87
C TYR A 4 -19.96 23.39 10.78
N THR A 5 -20.13 23.22 12.08
CA THR A 5 -19.02 23.43 13.02
C THR A 5 -17.94 22.38 12.80
N VAL A 6 -16.71 22.65 13.24
CA VAL A 6 -15.59 21.70 13.13
C VAL A 6 -15.99 20.33 13.65
N THR A 7 -16.59 20.26 14.85
CA THR A 7 -17.04 18.99 15.46
C THR A 7 -18.12 18.29 14.64
N GLN A 8 -19.06 19.05 14.05
CA GLN A 8 -20.08 18.47 13.17
C GLN A 8 -19.47 17.90 11.88
N SER A 9 -18.54 18.64 11.27
CA SER A 9 -17.83 18.18 10.07
C SER A 9 -16.98 16.93 10.35
N GLU A 10 -16.26 16.92 11.48
CA GLU A 10 -15.49 15.74 11.91
C GLU A 10 -16.40 14.53 12.10
N ARG A 11 -17.57 14.70 12.77
CA ARG A 11 -18.53 13.63 12.96
C ARG A 11 -19.15 13.11 11.66
N LEU A 12 -19.50 14.00 10.74
CA LEU A 12 -20.02 13.61 9.43
C LEU A 12 -18.97 12.87 8.61
N ASN A 13 -17.70 13.31 8.66
CA ASN A 13 -16.59 12.62 8.02
C ASN A 13 -16.37 11.21 8.62
N GLU A 14 -16.44 11.05 9.96
CA GLU A 14 -16.36 9.73 10.63
C GLU A 14 -17.48 8.80 10.18
N LEU A 15 -18.66 9.32 9.87
CA LEU A 15 -19.83 8.56 9.42
C LEU A 15 -19.89 8.39 7.89
N ASN A 16 -18.85 8.76 7.15
CA ASN A 16 -18.79 8.68 5.69
C ASN A 16 -19.92 9.48 5.01
N ALA A 17 -20.24 10.66 5.52
CA ALA A 17 -21.20 11.54 4.83
C ALA A 17 -20.69 11.90 3.43
N PRO A 18 -21.55 11.90 2.39
CA PRO A 18 -21.17 12.36 1.06
C PRO A 18 -20.56 13.78 1.09
N ILE A 19 -19.57 14.06 0.25
CA ILE A 19 -18.87 15.36 0.20
C ILE A 19 -19.87 16.51 0.00
N GLU A 20 -20.87 16.32 -0.85
CA GLU A 20 -21.91 17.32 -1.10
C GLU A 20 -22.68 17.69 0.16
N GLU A 21 -22.93 16.73 1.06
CA GLU A 21 -23.57 16.97 2.33
C GLU A 21 -22.60 17.61 3.35
N GLN A 22 -21.32 17.30 3.31
CA GLN A 22 -20.30 17.89 4.19
C GLN A 22 -20.04 19.37 3.85
N GLU A 23 -20.12 19.76 2.58
CA GLU A 23 -19.88 21.12 2.09
C GLU A 23 -21.14 22.00 2.08
N ARG A 24 -22.26 21.49 2.52
CA ARG A 24 -23.56 22.17 2.49
C ARG A 24 -23.54 23.45 3.33
N GLU A 25 -24.16 24.50 2.80
CA GLU A 25 -24.35 25.80 3.49
C GLU A 25 -25.82 26.00 3.89
N PHE A 26 -26.05 26.70 4.99
CA PHE A 26 -27.36 26.91 5.60
C PHE A 26 -27.64 28.43 5.80
N GLU A 27 -28.89 28.80 5.82
CA GLU A 27 -29.26 30.20 6.08
C GLU A 27 -29.12 30.54 7.56
N THR A 28 -29.43 29.60 8.47
CA THR A 28 -29.42 29.80 9.92
C THR A 28 -28.70 28.67 10.66
N LYS A 29 -28.29 28.96 11.91
CA LYS A 29 -27.68 27.95 12.82
C LYS A 29 -28.67 26.85 13.21
N GLU A 30 -29.94 27.22 13.33
CA GLU A 30 -31.05 26.32 13.66
C GLU A 30 -31.24 25.31 12.57
N GLU A 31 -31.31 25.76 11.32
CA GLU A 31 -31.43 24.90 10.13
C GLU A 31 -30.25 23.93 10.02
N ARG A 32 -29.00 24.43 10.15
CA ARG A 32 -27.79 23.63 10.17
C ARG A 32 -27.85 22.54 11.24
N ASN A 33 -28.22 22.87 12.48
CA ASN A 33 -28.24 21.94 13.59
C ASN A 33 -29.35 20.88 13.44
N GLU A 34 -30.51 21.26 12.89
CA GLU A 34 -31.59 20.31 12.60
C GLU A 34 -31.18 19.34 11.50
N HIS A 35 -30.61 19.87 10.41
CA HIS A 35 -30.10 19.05 9.32
C HIS A 35 -29.01 18.09 9.78
N PHE A 36 -28.03 18.55 10.56
CA PHE A 36 -26.98 17.72 11.14
C PHE A 36 -27.56 16.53 11.92
N ARG A 37 -28.49 16.78 12.83
CA ARG A 37 -29.10 15.69 13.66
C ARG A 37 -29.84 14.66 12.82
N LYS A 38 -30.52 15.11 11.78
CA LYS A 38 -31.24 14.23 10.84
C LYS A 38 -30.27 13.36 10.06
N LEU A 39 -29.26 13.98 9.47
CA LEU A 39 -28.24 13.30 8.67
C LEU A 39 -27.41 12.32 9.52
N GLU A 40 -26.93 12.74 10.70
CA GLU A 40 -26.21 11.88 11.64
C GLU A 40 -27.02 10.62 12.01
N LYS A 41 -28.30 10.81 12.33
CA LYS A 41 -29.18 9.69 12.68
C LYS A 41 -29.38 8.72 11.51
N GLU A 42 -29.48 9.25 10.30
CA GLU A 42 -29.65 8.46 9.08
C GLU A 42 -28.38 7.67 8.75
N LEU A 43 -27.23 8.32 8.72
CA LEU A 43 -25.92 7.69 8.50
C LEU A 43 -25.61 6.61 9.55
N THR A 44 -25.88 6.88 10.83
CA THR A 44 -25.72 5.90 11.91
C THR A 44 -26.61 4.67 11.69
N ARG A 45 -27.83 4.85 11.20
CA ARG A 45 -28.73 3.74 10.90
C ARG A 45 -28.21 2.91 9.72
N TYR A 46 -27.75 3.54 8.65
CA TYR A 46 -27.17 2.83 7.50
C TYR A 46 -25.93 2.05 7.92
N ALA A 47 -24.96 2.70 8.58
CA ALA A 47 -23.76 2.03 9.04
C ALA A 47 -24.05 0.81 9.97
N ARG A 48 -25.08 0.91 10.81
CA ARG A 48 -25.50 -0.21 11.64
C ARG A 48 -26.03 -1.39 10.82
N ASN A 49 -26.83 -1.13 9.80
CA ASN A 49 -27.36 -2.17 8.91
C ASN A 49 -26.20 -2.81 8.13
N ASP A 50 -25.30 -1.99 7.55
CA ASP A 50 -24.14 -2.48 6.80
C ASP A 50 -23.23 -3.38 7.68
N ILE A 51 -23.05 -3.05 8.98
CA ILE A 51 -22.30 -3.91 9.92
C ILE A 51 -23.01 -5.26 10.09
N PHE A 52 -24.34 -5.27 10.25
CA PHE A 52 -25.09 -6.53 10.36
C PHE A 52 -24.93 -7.37 9.09
N ASP A 53 -25.05 -6.77 7.91
CA ASP A 53 -24.92 -7.47 6.63
C ASP A 53 -23.48 -8.04 6.47
N LEU A 54 -22.46 -7.29 6.84
CA LEU A 54 -21.07 -7.77 6.84
C LEU A 54 -20.86 -8.98 7.74
N LEU A 55 -21.45 -8.96 8.95
CA LEU A 55 -21.32 -10.05 9.92
C LEU A 55 -22.12 -11.29 9.50
N GLU A 56 -23.33 -11.11 8.98
CA GLU A 56 -24.17 -12.21 8.51
C GLU A 56 -23.62 -12.91 7.26
N SER A 57 -23.06 -12.13 6.33
CA SER A 57 -22.40 -12.66 5.13
C SER A 57 -21.06 -13.34 5.39
N ARG A 58 -20.53 -13.29 6.61
CA ARG A 58 -19.18 -13.75 6.95
C ARG A 58 -18.13 -13.14 6.01
N HIS A 59 -18.24 -11.85 5.82
CA HIS A 59 -17.48 -11.08 4.86
C HIS A 59 -15.95 -11.19 5.09
N MET A 60 -15.21 -11.33 3.99
CA MET A 60 -13.76 -11.14 3.97
C MET A 60 -13.50 -9.72 3.47
N THR A 61 -12.68 -8.94 4.20
CA THR A 61 -12.40 -7.55 3.85
C THR A 61 -11.85 -7.41 2.43
N LYS A 62 -12.20 -6.34 1.74
CA LYS A 62 -11.71 -6.03 0.38
C LYS A 62 -10.18 -5.97 0.34
N TYR A 63 -9.54 -5.44 1.39
CA TYR A 63 -8.10 -5.50 1.59
C TYR A 63 -7.56 -6.94 1.48
N ARG A 64 -8.17 -7.89 2.19
CA ARG A 64 -7.73 -9.29 2.19
C ARG A 64 -8.00 -9.98 0.86
N ILE A 65 -9.15 -9.68 0.26
CA ILE A 65 -9.51 -10.19 -1.08
C ILE A 65 -8.49 -9.71 -2.12
N THR A 66 -8.11 -8.44 -2.09
CA THR A 66 -7.11 -7.87 -3.01
C THR A 66 -5.76 -8.55 -2.82
N GLY A 67 -5.28 -8.66 -1.57
CA GLY A 67 -4.02 -9.34 -1.28
C GLY A 67 -3.99 -10.81 -1.73
N ASN A 68 -5.07 -11.56 -1.47
CA ASN A 68 -5.16 -12.95 -1.89
C ASN A 68 -5.12 -13.09 -3.42
N LYS A 69 -5.86 -12.26 -4.17
CA LYS A 69 -5.84 -12.30 -5.64
C LYS A 69 -4.44 -12.03 -6.20
N MET A 70 -3.72 -11.09 -5.61
CA MET A 70 -2.34 -10.81 -6.01
C MET A 70 -1.40 -11.99 -5.71
N ALA A 71 -1.54 -12.63 -4.55
CA ALA A 71 -0.75 -13.80 -4.20
C ALA A 71 -1.06 -15.00 -5.12
N ASP A 72 -2.36 -15.25 -5.39
CA ASP A 72 -2.79 -16.32 -6.29
C ASP A 72 -2.22 -16.13 -7.70
N TRP A 73 -2.32 -14.91 -8.26
CA TRP A 73 -1.72 -14.56 -9.54
C TRP A 73 -0.21 -14.83 -9.56
N LEU A 74 0.53 -14.40 -8.55
CA LEU A 74 1.97 -14.60 -8.49
C LEU A 74 2.35 -16.09 -8.41
N MET A 75 1.60 -16.89 -7.66
CA MET A 75 1.81 -18.35 -7.63
C MET A 75 1.55 -18.99 -8.99
N GLU A 76 0.55 -18.54 -9.74
CA GLU A 76 0.27 -18.99 -11.11
C GLU A 76 1.39 -18.60 -12.09
N GLU A 77 2.02 -17.43 -11.90
CA GLU A 77 3.21 -16.97 -12.64
C GLU A 77 4.52 -17.67 -12.21
N GLY A 78 4.45 -18.60 -11.26
CA GLY A 78 5.59 -19.41 -10.80
C GLY A 78 6.45 -18.75 -9.72
N PHE A 79 5.95 -17.74 -9.04
CA PHE A 79 6.61 -17.16 -7.86
C PHE A 79 6.38 -18.02 -6.61
N THR A 80 7.33 -17.98 -5.71
CA THR A 80 7.25 -18.62 -4.39
C THR A 80 7.08 -17.53 -3.32
N GLU A 81 6.08 -17.68 -2.44
CA GLU A 81 5.93 -16.81 -1.29
C GLU A 81 7.05 -17.05 -0.27
N VAL A 82 7.63 -15.98 0.23
CA VAL A 82 8.55 -15.98 1.36
C VAL A 82 7.98 -15.09 2.48
N ILE A 83 8.35 -15.37 3.72
CA ILE A 83 7.94 -14.59 4.89
C ILE A 83 9.18 -14.26 5.69
N THR A 84 9.45 -12.97 5.84
CA THR A 84 10.68 -12.49 6.46
C THR A 84 10.41 -11.64 7.72
N PRO A 85 11.41 -11.45 8.60
CA PRO A 85 11.23 -10.70 9.84
C PRO A 85 10.80 -9.24 9.62
N THR A 86 9.88 -8.76 10.47
CA THR A 86 9.42 -7.36 10.49
C THR A 86 10.47 -6.41 11.08
N ILE A 87 11.30 -6.90 12.01
CA ILE A 87 12.38 -6.12 12.60
C ILE A 87 13.65 -6.36 11.80
N ILE A 88 14.23 -5.27 11.30
CA ILE A 88 15.47 -5.30 10.50
C ILE A 88 16.58 -4.49 11.18
N SER A 89 17.81 -4.72 10.75
CA SER A 89 18.96 -4.00 11.30
C SER A 89 19.12 -2.61 10.64
N ARG A 90 19.75 -1.70 11.37
CA ARG A 90 20.21 -0.41 10.82
C ARG A 90 21.14 -0.60 9.61
N ASP A 91 21.98 -1.64 9.64
CA ASP A 91 22.90 -1.94 8.53
C ASP A 91 22.13 -2.34 7.25
N SER A 92 20.97 -2.98 7.37
CA SER A 92 20.12 -3.27 6.22
C SER A 92 19.61 -1.99 5.56
N LEU A 93 19.20 -0.98 6.36
CA LEU A 93 18.82 0.34 5.80
C LEU A 93 20.01 1.04 5.15
N LYS A 94 21.18 1.01 5.77
CA LYS A 94 22.38 1.59 5.20
C LYS A 94 22.75 0.98 3.85
N LYS A 95 22.59 -0.33 3.68
CA LYS A 95 22.80 -1.01 2.40
C LYS A 95 21.79 -0.59 1.32
N MET A 96 20.62 -0.06 1.72
CA MET A 96 19.64 0.55 0.81
C MET A 96 19.91 2.04 0.54
N GLY A 97 21.08 2.56 0.89
CA GLY A 97 21.41 3.97 0.73
C GLY A 97 20.73 4.89 1.76
N ILE A 98 20.05 4.31 2.76
CA ILE A 98 19.35 5.08 3.81
C ILE A 98 20.28 5.21 5.01
N ASP A 99 21.12 6.23 4.99
CA ASP A 99 22.09 6.52 6.04
C ASP A 99 21.90 7.92 6.66
N SER A 100 22.86 8.39 7.44
CA SER A 100 22.78 9.64 8.22
C SER A 100 22.55 10.92 7.41
N GLY A 101 22.60 10.87 6.08
CA GLY A 101 22.29 11.98 5.18
C GLY A 101 20.90 11.90 4.58
N SER A 102 20.19 10.80 4.77
CA SER A 102 18.89 10.56 4.15
C SER A 102 17.75 11.10 5.02
N GLN A 103 16.89 11.95 4.46
CA GLN A 103 15.63 12.39 5.10
C GLN A 103 14.68 11.22 5.41
N PHE A 104 14.83 10.10 4.71
CA PHE A 104 14.04 8.89 4.95
C PHE A 104 14.22 8.33 6.36
N LEU A 105 15.37 8.59 7.04
CA LEU A 105 15.58 8.15 8.42
C LEU A 105 14.60 8.73 9.43
N ASP A 106 14.05 9.90 9.17
CA ASP A 106 13.04 10.54 10.04
C ASP A 106 11.71 9.78 10.01
N GLN A 107 11.45 9.05 8.91
CA GLN A 107 10.26 8.21 8.75
C GLN A 107 10.40 6.84 9.41
N VAL A 108 11.58 6.45 9.85
CA VAL A 108 11.83 5.11 10.42
C VAL A 108 11.34 4.99 11.86
N PHE A 109 10.60 3.92 12.16
CA PHE A 109 10.24 3.52 13.51
C PHE A 109 11.36 2.70 14.14
N TRP A 110 12.18 3.33 14.98
CA TRP A 110 13.28 2.67 15.67
C TRP A 110 12.78 1.87 16.88
N VAL A 111 13.21 0.60 16.98
CA VAL A 111 12.96 -0.27 18.14
C VAL A 111 14.04 -0.02 19.19
N ASP A 112 15.28 0.08 18.74
CA ASP A 112 16.46 0.43 19.55
C ASP A 112 17.53 1.13 18.71
N GLY A 113 18.74 1.29 19.23
CA GLY A 113 19.85 1.94 18.51
C GLY A 113 20.35 1.18 17.27
N LYS A 114 19.98 -0.09 17.10
CA LYS A 114 20.46 -0.98 16.04
C LYS A 114 19.36 -1.58 15.18
N HIS A 115 18.10 -1.54 15.62
CA HIS A 115 16.98 -2.20 14.97
C HIS A 115 15.80 -1.25 14.75
N CYS A 116 15.05 -1.49 13.70
CA CYS A 116 13.84 -0.75 13.37
C CYS A 116 12.74 -1.69 12.82
N LEU A 117 11.52 -1.20 12.81
CA LEU A 117 10.45 -1.81 11.99
C LEU A 117 10.77 -1.53 10.52
N ARG A 118 10.63 -2.54 9.67
CA ARG A 118 10.97 -2.44 8.24
C ARG A 118 10.10 -1.40 7.53
N PRO A 119 10.67 -0.41 6.86
CA PRO A 119 9.91 0.57 6.07
C PRO A 119 9.58 0.07 4.66
N MET A 120 10.16 -1.05 4.24
CA MET A 120 10.03 -1.71 2.94
C MET A 120 10.41 -3.18 3.07
N LEU A 121 10.03 -4.01 2.11
CA LEU A 121 10.39 -5.44 2.07
C LEU A 121 11.73 -5.71 1.39
N ALA A 122 12.20 -4.83 0.53
CA ALA A 122 13.39 -5.00 -0.30
C ALA A 122 14.66 -5.46 0.44
N PRO A 123 15.04 -4.93 1.64
CA PRO A 123 16.24 -5.39 2.36
C PRO A 123 16.26 -6.89 2.61
N ASN A 124 15.13 -7.46 2.98
CA ASN A 124 15.02 -8.88 3.25
C ASN A 124 15.00 -9.70 1.95
N LEU A 125 14.30 -9.21 0.93
CA LEU A 125 14.24 -9.89 -0.37
C LEU A 125 15.60 -9.95 -1.05
N TYR A 126 16.46 -8.93 -0.90
CA TYR A 126 17.85 -9.00 -1.37
C TYR A 126 18.62 -10.17 -0.74
N VAL A 127 18.43 -10.43 0.55
CA VAL A 127 19.05 -11.56 1.23
C VAL A 127 18.50 -12.87 0.70
N GLU A 128 17.17 -13.01 0.65
CA GLU A 128 16.50 -14.24 0.21
C GLU A 128 16.85 -14.59 -1.24
N MET A 129 16.70 -13.66 -2.17
CA MET A 129 16.96 -13.93 -3.59
C MET A 129 18.42 -14.33 -3.84
N ARG A 130 19.39 -13.66 -3.19
CA ARG A 130 20.79 -14.00 -3.28
C ARG A 130 21.06 -15.43 -2.79
N GLU A 131 20.58 -15.78 -1.59
CA GLU A 131 20.81 -17.10 -1.00
C GLU A 131 20.13 -18.21 -1.82
N LEU A 132 18.93 -17.98 -2.31
CA LEU A 132 18.22 -18.94 -3.16
C LEU A 132 18.96 -19.16 -4.48
N LEU A 133 19.44 -18.10 -5.15
CA LEU A 133 20.25 -18.25 -6.36
C LEU A 133 21.55 -19.00 -6.07
N ARG A 134 22.23 -18.68 -4.95
CA ARG A 134 23.48 -19.34 -4.54
C ARG A 134 23.29 -20.85 -4.31
N ILE A 135 22.18 -21.24 -3.70
CA ILE A 135 21.87 -22.64 -3.36
C ILE A 135 21.39 -23.41 -4.60
N THR A 136 20.44 -22.85 -5.32
CA THR A 136 19.74 -23.58 -6.40
C THR A 136 20.49 -23.53 -7.72
N LYS A 137 21.29 -22.48 -7.96
CA LYS A 137 21.91 -22.17 -9.26
C LYS A 137 20.87 -22.03 -10.38
N LYS A 138 19.66 -21.61 -10.06
CA LYS A 138 18.54 -21.43 -10.99
C LYS A 138 17.96 -20.03 -10.80
N PRO A 139 17.31 -19.46 -11.82
CA PRO A 139 16.56 -18.24 -11.67
C PRO A 139 15.62 -18.26 -10.47
N VAL A 140 15.49 -17.14 -9.79
CA VAL A 140 14.68 -17.00 -8.58
C VAL A 140 13.49 -16.08 -8.86
N LYS A 141 12.30 -16.55 -8.51
CA LYS A 141 11.05 -15.78 -8.53
C LYS A 141 10.43 -15.92 -7.16
N ILE A 142 10.43 -14.83 -6.39
CA ILE A 142 9.86 -14.80 -5.03
C ILE A 142 9.00 -13.56 -4.83
N PHE A 143 8.06 -13.65 -3.90
CA PHE A 143 7.33 -12.50 -3.42
C PHE A 143 7.09 -12.59 -1.91
N GLU A 144 6.89 -11.45 -1.29
CA GLU A 144 6.44 -11.34 0.09
C GLU A 144 5.30 -10.33 0.18
N MET A 145 4.24 -10.67 0.94
CA MET A 145 3.21 -9.74 1.35
C MET A 145 3.28 -9.53 2.86
N GLY A 146 3.60 -8.32 3.29
CA GLY A 146 3.81 -8.05 4.69
C GLY A 146 3.71 -6.58 5.11
N SER A 147 3.53 -6.36 6.42
CA SER A 147 3.47 -5.02 6.98
C SER A 147 4.80 -4.29 6.86
N CYS A 148 4.71 -3.03 6.45
CA CYS A 148 5.77 -2.03 6.47
C CYS A 148 5.34 -0.84 7.32
N PHE A 149 6.32 -0.07 7.81
CA PHE A 149 6.07 0.98 8.80
C PHE A 149 6.86 2.24 8.44
N ARG A 150 6.15 3.36 8.23
CA ARG A 150 6.75 4.68 8.02
C ARG A 150 6.01 5.72 8.84
N LYS A 151 6.74 6.66 9.42
CA LYS A 151 6.15 7.86 10.03
C LYS A 151 5.75 8.81 8.92
N GLU A 152 4.57 8.63 8.40
CA GLU A 152 4.06 9.46 7.33
C GLU A 152 3.44 10.75 7.90
N SER A 153 3.54 11.84 7.14
CA SER A 153 2.74 13.03 7.39
C SER A 153 1.26 12.67 7.23
N GLN A 154 0.39 13.15 8.11
CA GLN A 154 -1.04 12.86 8.06
C GLN A 154 -1.64 13.30 6.72
N GLY A 155 -2.25 12.36 5.99
CA GLY A 155 -2.92 12.60 4.72
C GLY A 155 -3.95 11.52 4.42
N ALA A 156 -4.84 11.79 3.47
CA ALA A 156 -5.91 10.87 3.07
C ALA A 156 -5.39 9.55 2.48
N GLN A 157 -4.13 9.54 2.00
CA GLN A 157 -3.50 8.41 1.29
C GLN A 157 -2.34 7.77 2.06
N HIS A 158 -2.07 8.14 3.33
CA HIS A 158 -0.92 7.67 4.09
C HIS A 158 -1.30 6.98 5.39
N LEU A 159 -0.57 5.91 5.71
CA LEU A 159 -0.72 5.09 6.90
C LEU A 159 0.64 4.87 7.54
N ASN A 160 0.73 4.89 8.88
CA ASN A 160 1.96 4.54 9.60
C ASN A 160 2.30 3.05 9.51
N GLU A 161 1.30 2.18 9.43
CA GLU A 161 1.41 0.78 9.08
C GLU A 161 0.63 0.54 7.80
N PHE A 162 1.27 -0.04 6.81
CA PHE A 162 0.67 -0.40 5.52
C PHE A 162 1.20 -1.76 5.07
N THR A 163 0.51 -2.38 4.13
CA THR A 163 0.93 -3.67 3.58
C THR A 163 1.50 -3.49 2.19
N MET A 164 2.73 -3.93 2.03
CA MET A 164 3.36 -4.08 0.72
C MET A 164 3.31 -5.54 0.28
N LEU A 165 3.11 -5.75 -1.01
CA LEU A 165 3.47 -6.95 -1.71
C LEU A 165 4.64 -6.60 -2.63
N ASN A 166 5.80 -7.22 -2.41
CA ASN A 166 6.94 -7.07 -3.31
C ASN A 166 7.22 -8.39 -3.99
N LEU A 167 7.31 -8.37 -5.30
CA LEU A 167 7.84 -9.46 -6.09
C LEU A 167 9.26 -9.12 -6.58
N VAL A 168 10.06 -10.14 -6.83
CA VAL A 168 11.35 -10.01 -7.48
C VAL A 168 11.65 -11.25 -8.34
N GLU A 169 12.15 -11.01 -9.55
CA GLU A 169 12.77 -12.00 -10.43
C GLU A 169 14.26 -11.71 -10.49
N LEU A 170 15.11 -12.67 -10.11
CA LEU A 170 16.57 -12.59 -10.20
C LEU A 170 17.10 -13.62 -11.18
N ALA A 171 17.96 -13.20 -12.11
CA ALA A 171 18.55 -14.03 -13.17
C ALA A 171 17.48 -14.76 -14.03
N ALA A 172 16.28 -14.20 -14.14
CA ALA A 172 15.15 -14.83 -14.83
C ALA A 172 14.95 -14.35 -16.27
N GLY A 173 15.48 -13.17 -16.63
CA GLY A 173 15.33 -12.55 -17.93
C GLY A 173 16.67 -12.40 -18.68
N GLU A 174 16.58 -11.97 -19.92
CA GLU A 174 17.74 -11.59 -20.73
C GLU A 174 18.25 -10.20 -20.36
N ASP A 175 19.56 -10.00 -20.40
CA ASP A 175 20.17 -8.69 -20.16
C ASP A 175 19.72 -7.69 -21.22
N GLY A 176 19.29 -6.53 -20.75
CA GLY A 176 18.79 -5.43 -21.59
C GLY A 176 17.28 -5.41 -21.79
N TYR A 177 16.54 -6.41 -21.30
CA TYR A 177 15.08 -6.51 -21.41
C TYR A 177 14.35 -6.31 -20.07
N GLN A 178 15.05 -5.80 -19.04
CA GLN A 178 14.48 -5.66 -17.69
C GLN A 178 13.29 -4.70 -17.64
N MET A 179 13.38 -3.57 -18.37
CA MET A 179 12.30 -2.57 -18.42
C MET A 179 11.05 -3.15 -19.08
N GLU A 180 11.21 -3.89 -20.19
CA GLU A 180 10.10 -4.56 -20.86
C GLU A 180 9.45 -5.59 -19.96
N ARG A 181 10.26 -6.38 -19.23
CA ARG A 181 9.75 -7.35 -18.27
C ARG A 181 9.03 -6.66 -17.10
N LEU A 182 9.55 -5.55 -16.61
CA LEU A 182 8.91 -4.78 -15.55
C LEU A 182 7.54 -4.25 -15.99
N LYS A 183 7.43 -3.73 -17.21
CA LYS A 183 6.15 -3.29 -17.80
C LYS A 183 5.17 -4.45 -17.94
N GLU A 184 5.63 -5.61 -18.41
CA GLU A 184 4.81 -6.82 -18.52
C GLU A 184 4.24 -7.22 -17.14
N LEU A 185 5.07 -7.26 -16.09
CA LEU A 185 4.65 -7.56 -14.73
C LEU A 185 3.65 -6.52 -14.20
N ALA A 186 3.85 -5.22 -14.52
CA ALA A 186 2.94 -4.16 -14.15
C ALA A 186 1.56 -4.34 -14.82
N HIS A 187 1.52 -4.64 -16.11
CA HIS A 187 0.27 -4.93 -16.84
C HIS A 187 -0.43 -6.16 -16.28
N ASN A 188 0.29 -7.26 -16.10
CA ASN A 188 -0.27 -8.51 -15.58
C ASN A 188 -0.83 -8.35 -14.16
N ALA A 189 -0.19 -7.53 -13.32
CA ALA A 189 -0.68 -7.20 -11.98
C ALA A 189 -2.03 -6.48 -12.01
N MET A 190 -2.20 -5.53 -12.93
CA MET A 190 -3.47 -4.81 -13.10
C MET A 190 -4.55 -5.71 -13.70
N ASP A 191 -4.21 -6.52 -14.68
CA ASP A 191 -5.12 -7.51 -15.31
C ASP A 191 -5.63 -8.53 -14.29
N ALA A 192 -4.78 -9.03 -13.38
CA ALA A 192 -5.15 -9.97 -12.31
C ALA A 192 -6.23 -9.41 -11.39
N LEU A 193 -6.29 -8.08 -11.24
CA LEU A 193 -7.31 -7.38 -10.45
C LEU A 193 -8.49 -6.89 -11.30
N GLY A 194 -8.41 -6.96 -12.64
CA GLY A 194 -9.41 -6.40 -13.55
C GLY A 194 -9.43 -4.87 -13.51
N ILE A 195 -8.26 -4.24 -13.39
CA ILE A 195 -8.09 -2.77 -13.40
C ILE A 195 -7.63 -2.37 -14.80
N GLU A 196 -8.47 -1.63 -15.52
CA GLU A 196 -8.21 -1.21 -16.91
C GLU A 196 -7.69 0.24 -16.98
N ASN A 197 -8.09 1.09 -16.03
CA ASN A 197 -7.73 2.52 -15.99
C ASN A 197 -6.51 2.72 -15.08
N TYR A 198 -5.32 2.75 -15.66
CA TYR A 198 -4.06 3.06 -14.97
C TYR A 198 -3.03 3.62 -15.96
N GLU A 199 -2.05 4.30 -15.46
CA GLU A 199 -0.93 4.84 -16.21
C GLU A 199 0.39 4.27 -15.69
N LEU A 200 1.36 4.07 -16.60
CA LEU A 200 2.74 3.76 -16.26
C LEU A 200 3.58 5.02 -16.36
N VAL A 201 4.15 5.46 -15.25
CA VAL A 201 4.90 6.71 -15.15
C VAL A 201 6.33 6.43 -14.72
N SER A 202 7.32 7.08 -15.37
CA SER A 202 8.71 7.03 -14.90
C SER A 202 8.94 8.14 -13.90
N GLU A 203 9.43 7.81 -12.71
CA GLU A 203 9.66 8.72 -11.60
C GLU A 203 11.09 8.65 -11.08
N GLU A 204 11.56 9.71 -10.40
CA GLU A 204 12.83 9.70 -9.67
C GLU A 204 12.60 9.20 -8.23
N SER A 205 13.38 8.20 -7.83
CA SER A 205 13.31 7.58 -6.50
C SER A 205 14.56 7.88 -5.67
N THR A 206 14.38 8.11 -4.37
CA THR A 206 15.49 8.27 -3.42
C THR A 206 16.35 7.02 -3.27
N VAL A 207 15.80 5.83 -3.51
CA VAL A 207 16.49 4.54 -3.33
C VAL A 207 17.03 3.99 -4.64
N TYR A 208 16.21 3.99 -5.70
CA TYR A 208 16.52 3.32 -6.96
C TYR A 208 16.80 4.28 -8.13
N HIS A 209 16.89 5.58 -7.88
CA HIS A 209 17.07 6.66 -8.85
C HIS A 209 15.89 6.77 -9.83
N GLU A 210 15.70 5.81 -10.72
CA GLU A 210 14.58 5.73 -11.66
C GLU A 210 13.68 4.55 -11.30
N THR A 211 12.36 4.79 -11.27
CA THR A 211 11.32 3.78 -11.06
C THR A 211 10.30 3.83 -12.19
N LEU A 212 9.60 2.71 -12.38
CA LEU A 212 8.37 2.64 -13.17
C LEU A 212 7.20 2.49 -12.21
N ASP A 213 6.42 3.53 -12.09
CA ASP A 213 5.29 3.58 -11.17
C ASP A 213 3.98 3.27 -11.89
N ILE A 214 3.05 2.64 -11.19
CA ILE A 214 1.69 2.42 -11.64
C ILE A 214 0.80 3.40 -10.90
N GLU A 215 0.11 4.26 -11.63
CA GLU A 215 -0.81 5.24 -11.08
C GLU A 215 -2.26 4.96 -11.49
N ILE A 216 -3.17 5.12 -10.53
CA ILE A 216 -4.63 5.06 -10.73
C ILE A 216 -5.20 6.38 -10.22
N ASP A 217 -5.86 7.15 -11.09
CA ASP A 217 -6.41 8.48 -10.78
C ASP A 217 -5.40 9.42 -10.09
N GLY A 218 -4.13 9.38 -10.53
CA GLY A 218 -3.02 10.17 -9.97
C GLY A 218 -2.53 9.69 -8.60
N MET A 219 -2.91 8.49 -8.19
CA MET A 219 -2.40 7.84 -6.98
C MET A 219 -1.45 6.71 -7.36
N GLU A 220 -0.18 6.78 -6.96
CA GLU A 220 0.78 5.69 -7.06
C GLU A 220 0.28 4.48 -6.25
N VAL A 221 0.04 3.35 -6.92
CA VAL A 221 -0.37 2.08 -6.31
C VAL A 221 0.74 1.05 -6.28
N ALA A 222 1.73 1.19 -7.16
CA ALA A 222 2.91 0.33 -7.22
C ALA A 222 4.10 1.10 -7.80
N SER A 223 5.31 0.67 -7.40
CA SER A 223 6.56 1.20 -7.89
C SER A 223 7.55 0.06 -8.15
N GLY A 224 8.13 0.04 -9.34
CA GLY A 224 9.04 -0.99 -9.80
C GLY A 224 10.41 -0.45 -10.17
N SER A 225 11.42 -1.29 -10.03
CA SER A 225 12.78 -1.01 -10.45
C SER A 225 13.46 -2.29 -10.95
N PHE A 226 14.66 -2.16 -11.50
CA PHE A 226 15.42 -3.27 -12.03
C PHE A 226 16.93 -3.07 -11.82
N GLY A 227 17.67 -4.17 -11.90
CA GLY A 227 19.14 -4.19 -11.82
C GLY A 227 19.78 -4.77 -13.07
N PRO A 228 21.12 -4.58 -13.18
CA PRO A 228 22.05 -4.18 -12.11
C PRO A 228 21.90 -2.73 -11.64
N HIS A 229 21.99 -2.55 -10.32
CA HIS A 229 21.85 -1.28 -9.65
C HIS A 229 23.05 -1.02 -8.69
N ASP A 230 23.34 0.23 -8.37
CA ASP A 230 24.46 0.59 -7.48
C ASP A 230 24.38 -0.05 -6.09
N LEU A 231 23.17 -0.33 -5.61
CA LEU A 231 22.94 -0.99 -4.31
C LEU A 231 23.32 -2.47 -4.31
N ASP A 232 23.30 -3.13 -5.47
CA ASP A 232 23.39 -4.60 -5.58
C ASP A 232 24.70 -5.16 -5.02
N ALA A 233 25.80 -4.44 -5.22
CA ALA A 233 27.12 -4.83 -4.72
C ALA A 233 27.16 -4.95 -3.19
N ALA A 234 26.45 -4.07 -2.46
CA ALA A 234 26.34 -4.11 -1.00
C ALA A 234 25.58 -5.36 -0.49
N TRP A 235 24.74 -5.93 -1.34
CA TRP A 235 23.95 -7.13 -1.08
C TRP A 235 24.59 -8.41 -1.64
N GLY A 236 25.65 -8.27 -2.47
CA GLY A 236 26.28 -9.38 -3.17
C GLY A 236 25.38 -9.97 -4.28
N VAL A 237 24.58 -9.12 -4.90
CA VAL A 237 23.77 -9.43 -6.08
C VAL A 237 24.48 -8.85 -7.30
N PHE A 238 24.69 -9.67 -8.35
CA PHE A 238 25.44 -9.28 -9.55
C PHE A 238 24.73 -9.68 -10.84
N ASP A 239 23.64 -10.41 -10.72
CA ASP A 239 22.80 -10.82 -11.84
C ASP A 239 21.70 -9.76 -12.10
N THR A 240 21.14 -9.75 -13.29
CA THR A 240 19.98 -8.93 -13.63
C THR A 240 18.75 -9.32 -12.82
N TRP A 241 17.98 -8.31 -12.42
CA TRP A 241 16.75 -8.52 -11.68
C TRP A 241 15.69 -7.47 -12.06
N VAL A 242 14.43 -7.81 -11.82
CA VAL A 242 13.31 -6.89 -11.84
C VAL A 242 12.50 -7.06 -10.55
N GLY A 243 12.00 -5.96 -10.01
CA GLY A 243 11.20 -5.97 -8.79
C GLY A 243 10.07 -4.96 -8.85
N LEU A 244 8.92 -5.31 -8.28
CA LEU A 244 7.74 -4.46 -8.22
C LEU A 244 7.18 -4.49 -6.80
N GLY A 245 7.07 -3.31 -6.17
CA GLY A 245 6.45 -3.12 -4.87
C GLY A 245 5.05 -2.56 -5.02
N ILE A 246 4.06 -3.20 -4.42
CA ILE A 246 2.64 -2.91 -4.60
C ILE A 246 2.01 -2.59 -3.26
N GLY A 247 1.30 -1.46 -3.13
CA GLY A 247 0.56 -1.06 -1.96
C GLY A 247 -0.84 -1.68 -1.93
N ILE A 248 -1.06 -2.67 -1.06
CA ILE A 248 -2.33 -3.41 -1.03
C ILE A 248 -3.51 -2.53 -0.62
N GLU A 249 -3.34 -1.63 0.34
CA GLU A 249 -4.39 -0.70 0.76
C GLU A 249 -4.74 0.30 -0.34
N ARG A 250 -3.74 0.78 -1.10
CA ARG A 250 -3.97 1.69 -2.23
C ARG A 250 -4.73 1.00 -3.37
N LEU A 251 -4.37 -0.25 -3.69
CA LEU A 251 -5.13 -1.06 -4.65
C LEU A 251 -6.57 -1.33 -4.18
N ALA A 252 -6.74 -1.67 -2.89
CA ALA A 252 -8.08 -1.89 -2.34
C ALA A 252 -8.92 -0.60 -2.35
N LEU A 253 -8.30 0.56 -2.10
CA LEU A 253 -8.92 1.88 -2.22
C LEU A 253 -9.38 2.14 -3.66
N ALA A 254 -8.47 2.02 -4.64
CA ALA A 254 -8.77 2.25 -6.04
C ALA A 254 -9.90 1.34 -6.57
N LYS A 255 -9.94 0.09 -6.13
CA LYS A 255 -10.93 -0.91 -6.56
C LYS A 255 -12.23 -0.88 -5.74
N GLY A 256 -12.16 -0.46 -4.49
CA GLY A 256 -13.23 -0.65 -3.51
C GLY A 256 -14.29 0.44 -3.44
N GLY A 257 -14.10 1.57 -4.09
CA GLY A 257 -14.99 2.73 -3.99
C GLY A 257 -14.98 3.38 -2.59
N PHE A 258 -13.84 3.33 -1.90
CA PHE A 258 -13.62 4.03 -0.65
C PHE A 258 -13.11 5.46 -0.92
N GLU A 259 -13.45 6.41 -0.05
CA GLU A 259 -12.98 7.80 -0.19
C GLU A 259 -11.56 8.01 0.35
N THR A 260 -11.14 7.21 1.33
CA THR A 260 -9.83 7.32 1.97
C THR A 260 -9.19 5.97 2.22
N ILE A 261 -7.85 5.94 2.27
CA ILE A 261 -7.09 4.72 2.55
C ILE A 261 -7.41 4.11 3.93
N LYS A 262 -7.86 4.93 4.90
CA LYS A 262 -8.25 4.47 6.24
C LYS A 262 -9.45 3.51 6.20
N HIS A 263 -10.33 3.64 5.21
CA HIS A 263 -11.49 2.77 5.02
C HIS A 263 -11.08 1.40 4.44
N ALA A 264 -10.04 1.36 3.62
CA ALA A 264 -9.52 0.15 2.99
C ALA A 264 -8.48 -0.58 3.86
N ALA A 265 -7.93 0.09 4.88
CA ALA A 265 -6.81 -0.38 5.68
C ALA A 265 -7.23 -1.20 6.92
N LYS A 266 -6.23 -1.78 7.57
CA LYS A 266 -6.37 -2.32 8.93
C LYS A 266 -6.83 -1.21 9.87
N SER A 267 -7.99 -1.36 10.48
CA SER A 267 -8.60 -0.33 11.32
C SER A 267 -9.36 -0.92 12.50
N ILE A 268 -9.41 -0.17 13.60
CA ILE A 268 -10.28 -0.43 14.75
C ILE A 268 -11.47 0.55 14.77
N THR A 269 -11.52 1.47 13.83
CA THR A 269 -12.60 2.47 13.71
C THR A 269 -13.53 2.19 12.54
N TYR A 270 -13.07 1.38 11.59
CA TYR A 270 -13.85 0.95 10.42
C TYR A 270 -13.76 -0.56 10.23
N LEU A 271 -14.84 -1.18 9.81
CA LEU A 271 -14.89 -2.55 9.33
C LEU A 271 -15.18 -2.51 7.83
N ASP A 272 -14.17 -2.75 7.01
CA ASP A 272 -14.22 -2.69 5.54
C ASP A 272 -14.89 -1.41 5.01
N GLY A 273 -14.52 -0.27 5.58
CA GLY A 273 -15.03 1.06 5.27
C GLY A 273 -16.27 1.48 6.07
N VAL A 274 -16.94 0.57 6.76
CA VAL A 274 -18.13 0.90 7.57
C VAL A 274 -17.69 1.39 8.96
N PRO A 275 -18.12 2.57 9.42
CA PRO A 275 -17.72 3.11 10.72
C PRO A 275 -18.25 2.27 11.89
N LEU A 276 -17.40 2.04 12.89
CA LEU A 276 -17.72 1.29 14.10
C LEU A 276 -18.11 2.21 15.29
N LYS A 277 -17.77 3.50 15.22
CA LYS A 277 -18.17 4.49 16.23
C LYS A 277 -19.50 5.13 15.83
N LEU A 278 -20.60 4.50 16.23
CA LEU A 278 -21.96 4.91 15.91
C LEU A 278 -22.62 5.69 17.05
#